data_abaca47a3d0481b69d4223117e1c7f2e
#
_entry.id   abaca47a3d0481b69d4223117e1c7f2e
#
_cell.length_a   1.000
_cell.length_b   1.000
_cell.length_c   1.000
_cell.angle_alpha   90.00
_cell.angle_beta   90.00
_cell.angle_gamma   90.00
#
_symmetry.space_group_name_H-M   'P 1'
#
loop_
_entity.id
_entity.type
_entity.pdbx_description
1 polymer ?
#
loop_
_entity_poly.entity_id
_entity_poly.type
_entity_poly.pdbx_seq_one_letter_code
_entity_poly.pdbx_strand_id
1 'polypeptide(L)'
;MNRFAATAAVLAAALVLSPAVRAAAEPTVLTYEIRKEGEPIGRERVSLDREGEAARVQVETHTKARVLFMDFHYDHRREERWRDGRLVGMVADTDDDGTRTHTEAERGGGAWTVRVNGEAGQRPAEALPLTLWSRAIVGHGQLFGVIDAKPYAVEVVTLGTETIPLPDGGSVRADHVRVSGDIERDLWYGPDGLLLRATFTRAGYPIEMVRLGRK
;
A
#
# COMPACT_ATOMS: atom_id res chain seq x y z
N MET A 1 58.58 -38.78 -53.74
CA MET A 1 57.15 -38.43 -53.82
C MET A 1 56.60 -38.48 -52.37
N ASN A 2 56.68 -37.38 -51.62
CA ASN A 2 56.22 -37.32 -50.25
C ASN A 2 54.99 -36.41 -50.15
N ARG A 3 53.88 -37.00 -49.76
CA ARG A 3 52.62 -36.26 -49.49
C ARG A 3 52.55 -35.93 -48.00
N PHE A 4 52.62 -34.66 -47.63
CA PHE A 4 52.33 -34.17 -46.27
C PHE A 4 50.85 -33.94 -46.16
N ALA A 5 50.21 -34.65 -45.24
CA ALA A 5 48.83 -34.40 -44.84
C ALA A 5 48.85 -33.40 -43.67
N ALA A 6 48.22 -32.24 -43.85
CA ALA A 6 48.05 -31.22 -42.79
C ALA A 6 46.70 -31.49 -42.10
N THR A 7 46.75 -31.82 -40.80
CA THR A 7 45.57 -32.00 -39.95
C THR A 7 45.23 -30.64 -39.34
N ALA A 8 44.07 -30.06 -39.71
CA ALA A 8 43.54 -28.86 -39.12
C ALA A 8 42.74 -29.22 -37.84
N ALA A 9 43.23 -28.74 -36.70
CA ALA A 9 42.51 -28.83 -35.43
C ALA A 9 41.52 -27.66 -35.30
N VAL A 10 40.22 -27.98 -35.26
CA VAL A 10 39.16 -27.01 -34.96
C VAL A 10 38.97 -26.90 -33.45
N LEU A 11 39.37 -25.76 -32.89
CA LEU A 11 39.09 -25.43 -31.50
C LEU A 11 37.65 -24.91 -31.40
N ALA A 12 36.73 -25.65 -30.80
CA ALA A 12 35.38 -25.21 -30.46
C ALA A 12 35.43 -24.47 -29.11
N ALA A 13 35.32 -23.16 -29.15
CA ALA A 13 35.17 -22.34 -27.95
C ALA A 13 33.71 -22.44 -27.44
N ALA A 14 33.48 -23.13 -26.31
CA ALA A 14 32.20 -23.17 -25.66
C ALA A 14 31.97 -21.84 -24.88
N LEU A 15 31.07 -20.99 -25.36
CA LEU A 15 30.60 -19.82 -24.65
C LEU A 15 29.74 -20.29 -23.47
N VAL A 16 30.26 -20.20 -22.26
CA VAL A 16 29.49 -20.42 -21.02
C VAL A 16 28.70 -19.13 -20.76
N LEU A 17 27.41 -19.12 -21.15
CA LEU A 17 26.50 -18.08 -20.71
C LEU A 17 26.22 -18.28 -19.20
N SER A 18 26.89 -17.46 -18.36
CA SER A 18 26.52 -17.35 -16.95
C SER A 18 25.16 -16.69 -16.85
N PRO A 19 24.17 -17.26 -16.13
CA PRO A 19 22.93 -16.57 -15.87
C PRO A 19 23.23 -15.32 -15.04
N ALA A 20 22.86 -14.14 -15.58
CA ALA A 20 22.93 -12.93 -14.83
C ALA A 20 21.97 -13.02 -13.64
N VAL A 21 22.51 -13.14 -12.43
CA VAL A 21 21.74 -13.03 -11.20
C VAL A 21 21.20 -11.60 -11.15
N ARG A 22 19.90 -11.46 -11.45
CA ARG A 22 19.21 -10.18 -11.36
C ARG A 22 19.14 -9.83 -9.86
N ALA A 23 19.89 -8.82 -9.42
CA ALA A 23 19.80 -8.31 -8.08
C ALA A 23 18.34 -7.87 -7.85
N ALA A 24 17.72 -8.39 -6.79
CA ALA A 24 16.40 -7.94 -6.37
C ALA A 24 16.49 -6.44 -6.07
N ALA A 25 15.57 -5.64 -6.63
CA ALA A 25 15.51 -4.22 -6.33
C ALA A 25 15.20 -4.05 -4.83
N GLU A 26 15.88 -3.12 -4.16
CA GLU A 26 15.56 -2.83 -2.77
C GLU A 26 14.10 -2.35 -2.63
N PRO A 27 13.38 -2.77 -1.59
CA PRO A 27 12.00 -2.36 -1.39
C PRO A 27 11.89 -0.85 -1.20
N THR A 28 10.88 -0.25 -1.84
CA THR A 28 10.55 1.15 -1.59
C THR A 28 9.85 1.26 -0.25
N VAL A 29 10.39 2.09 0.64
CA VAL A 29 9.81 2.32 1.98
C VAL A 29 9.26 3.73 2.07
N LEU A 30 7.98 3.83 2.47
CA LEU A 30 7.32 5.08 2.81
C LEU A 30 7.08 5.10 4.32
N THR A 31 7.32 6.23 4.95
CA THR A 31 7.03 6.42 6.37
C THR A 31 6.14 7.65 6.53
N TYR A 32 5.06 7.48 7.27
CA TYR A 32 4.11 8.54 7.59
C TYR A 32 4.14 8.83 9.08
N GLU A 33 4.10 10.09 9.45
CA GLU A 33 3.74 10.53 10.79
C GLU A 33 2.22 10.67 10.87
N ILE A 34 1.63 10.13 11.94
CA ILE A 34 0.20 10.22 12.20
C ILE A 34 0.00 11.22 13.32
N ARG A 35 -0.88 12.19 13.08
CA ARG A 35 -1.20 13.26 14.02
C ARG A 35 -2.68 13.25 14.37
N LYS A 36 -2.99 13.53 15.61
CA LYS A 36 -4.33 13.81 16.11
C LYS A 36 -4.37 15.27 16.53
N GLU A 37 -5.26 16.07 15.95
CA GLU A 37 -5.37 17.53 16.25
C GLU A 37 -4.03 18.26 16.14
N GLY A 38 -3.16 17.84 15.22
CA GLY A 38 -1.82 18.39 15.00
C GLY A 38 -0.70 17.75 15.84
N GLU A 39 -1.02 17.03 16.92
CA GLU A 39 -0.04 16.38 17.78
C GLU A 39 0.35 14.98 17.26
N PRO A 40 1.65 14.66 17.17
CA PRO A 40 2.09 13.34 16.75
C PRO A 40 1.62 12.24 17.72
N ILE A 41 0.94 11.24 17.20
CA ILE A 41 0.47 10.09 17.98
C ILE A 41 1.05 8.75 17.50
N GLY A 42 1.76 8.72 16.38
CA GLY A 42 2.34 7.48 15.88
C GLY A 42 2.85 7.56 14.46
N ARG A 43 3.05 6.38 13.88
CA ARG A 43 3.61 6.23 12.52
C ARG A 43 2.97 5.08 11.78
N GLU A 44 2.96 5.22 10.45
CA GLU A 44 2.70 4.13 9.52
C GLU A 44 3.94 3.95 8.63
N ARG A 45 4.31 2.71 8.42
CA ARG A 45 5.35 2.30 7.47
C ARG A 45 4.71 1.45 6.38
N VAL A 46 5.00 1.79 5.12
CA VAL A 46 4.60 1.02 3.95
C VAL A 46 5.86 0.56 3.23
N SER A 47 6.03 -0.75 3.05
CA SER A 47 7.16 -1.36 2.36
C SER A 47 6.65 -2.04 1.09
N LEU A 48 7.14 -1.59 -0.08
CA LEU A 48 6.76 -2.10 -1.39
C LEU A 48 7.92 -2.92 -1.95
N ASP A 49 7.71 -4.21 -2.08
CA ASP A 49 8.61 -5.13 -2.75
C ASP A 49 8.00 -5.51 -4.11
N ARG A 50 8.77 -5.34 -5.20
CA ARG A 50 8.32 -5.60 -6.57
C ARG A 50 9.20 -6.63 -7.25
N GLU A 51 8.56 -7.68 -7.76
CA GLU A 51 9.20 -8.73 -8.53
C GLU A 51 8.44 -8.94 -9.84
N GLY A 52 8.94 -8.36 -10.93
CA GLY A 52 8.27 -8.36 -12.22
C GLY A 52 6.90 -7.69 -12.16
N GLU A 53 5.85 -8.42 -12.51
CA GLU A 53 4.46 -7.97 -12.50
C GLU A 53 3.80 -8.15 -11.12
N ALA A 54 4.46 -8.86 -10.21
CA ALA A 54 4.00 -9.04 -8.84
C ALA A 54 4.56 -7.96 -7.91
N ALA A 55 3.75 -7.58 -6.92
CA ALA A 55 4.23 -6.78 -5.81
C ALA A 55 3.60 -7.25 -4.49
N ARG A 56 4.41 -7.21 -3.45
CA ARG A 56 3.99 -7.40 -2.06
C ARG A 56 4.12 -6.07 -1.34
N VAL A 57 3.07 -5.68 -0.65
CA VAL A 57 3.07 -4.45 0.14
C VAL A 57 2.78 -4.79 1.58
N GLN A 58 3.66 -4.38 2.47
CA GLN A 58 3.48 -4.51 3.91
C GLN A 58 3.20 -3.14 4.50
N VAL A 59 2.14 -3.04 5.29
CA VAL A 59 1.74 -1.84 6.01
C VAL A 59 1.77 -2.13 7.50
N GLU A 60 2.49 -1.32 8.26
CA GLU A 60 2.57 -1.40 9.71
C GLU A 60 2.24 -0.04 10.30
N THR A 61 1.19 0.01 11.13
CA THR A 61 0.73 1.24 11.79
C THR A 61 0.78 1.05 13.30
N HIS A 62 1.39 1.99 13.99
CA HIS A 62 1.45 2.04 15.45
C HIS A 62 1.07 3.43 15.92
N THR A 63 0.02 3.54 16.72
CA THR A 63 -0.37 4.81 17.35
C THR A 63 -0.63 4.64 18.84
N LYS A 64 -0.30 5.68 19.60
CA LYS A 64 -0.70 5.85 20.99
C LYS A 64 -1.23 7.26 21.18
N ALA A 65 -2.45 7.37 21.66
CA ALA A 65 -3.08 8.64 21.93
C ALA A 65 -3.60 8.66 23.35
N ARG A 66 -3.42 9.80 24.03
CA ARG A 66 -4.06 10.04 25.32
C ARG A 66 -5.28 10.93 25.11
N VAL A 67 -6.41 10.49 25.64
CA VAL A 67 -7.65 11.26 25.65
C VAL A 67 -8.10 11.38 27.11
N LEU A 68 -8.07 12.56 27.66
CA LEU A 68 -8.27 12.83 29.09
C LEU A 68 -7.24 12.04 29.93
N PHE A 69 -7.69 11.00 30.64
CA PHE A 69 -6.85 10.17 31.51
C PHE A 69 -6.65 8.73 30.98
N MET A 70 -7.18 8.41 29.79
CA MET A 70 -7.09 7.10 29.16
C MET A 70 -6.08 7.10 28.04
N ASP A 71 -5.24 6.09 28.01
CA ASP A 71 -4.31 5.82 26.93
C ASP A 71 -4.99 4.85 25.97
N PHE A 72 -5.00 5.17 24.69
CA PHE A 72 -5.49 4.35 23.61
C PHE A 72 -4.32 3.93 22.73
N HIS A 73 -4.31 2.68 22.30
CA HIS A 73 -3.33 2.19 21.35
C HIS A 73 -4.01 1.57 20.13
N TYR A 74 -3.33 1.64 18.99
CA TYR A 74 -3.77 0.99 17.79
C TYR A 74 -2.55 0.44 17.06
N ASP A 75 -2.55 -0.88 16.88
CA ASP A 75 -1.55 -1.63 16.16
C ASP A 75 -2.20 -2.34 14.98
N HIS A 76 -1.69 -2.10 13.77
CA HIS A 76 -2.22 -2.70 12.57
C HIS A 76 -1.09 -3.18 11.68
N ARG A 77 -1.17 -4.43 11.23
CA ARG A 77 -0.29 -5.00 10.22
C ARG A 77 -1.12 -5.53 9.09
N ARG A 78 -0.71 -5.20 7.86
CA ARG A 78 -1.38 -5.67 6.67
C ARG A 78 -0.36 -6.08 5.62
N GLU A 79 -0.61 -7.21 4.96
CA GLU A 79 0.07 -7.63 3.75
C GLU A 79 -0.90 -7.60 2.58
N GLU A 80 -0.51 -6.96 1.50
CA GLU A 80 -1.27 -6.88 0.25
C GLU A 80 -0.48 -7.59 -0.85
N ARG A 81 -1.15 -8.39 -1.65
CA ARG A 81 -0.59 -9.06 -2.82
C ARG A 81 -1.18 -8.45 -4.09
N TRP A 82 -0.31 -7.95 -4.93
CA TRP A 82 -0.64 -7.30 -6.18
C TRP A 82 -0.10 -8.11 -7.36
N ARG A 83 -0.83 -8.15 -8.46
CA ARG A 83 -0.42 -8.75 -9.73
C ARG A 83 -0.94 -7.88 -10.87
N ASP A 84 -0.09 -7.56 -11.83
CA ASP A 84 -0.43 -6.70 -12.99
C ASP A 84 -1.09 -5.38 -12.57
N GLY A 85 -0.59 -4.76 -11.48
CA GLY A 85 -1.14 -3.53 -10.92
C GLY A 85 -2.50 -3.68 -10.23
N ARG A 86 -3.01 -4.91 -10.05
CA ARG A 86 -4.29 -5.18 -9.39
C ARG A 86 -4.08 -5.86 -8.05
N LEU A 87 -4.81 -5.42 -7.05
CA LEU A 87 -4.84 -6.12 -5.76
C LEU A 87 -5.58 -7.44 -5.92
N VAL A 88 -4.95 -8.55 -5.54
CA VAL A 88 -5.48 -9.91 -5.65
C VAL A 88 -5.73 -10.55 -4.29
N GLY A 89 -5.11 -10.07 -3.23
CA GLY A 89 -5.33 -10.57 -1.89
C GLY A 89 -4.78 -9.66 -0.81
N MET A 90 -5.32 -9.79 0.40
CA MET A 90 -4.94 -9.02 1.58
C MET A 90 -5.13 -9.89 2.82
N VAL A 91 -4.20 -9.75 3.77
CA VAL A 91 -4.33 -10.26 5.14
C VAL A 91 -4.01 -9.11 6.09
N ALA A 92 -4.80 -8.93 7.12
CA ALA A 92 -4.59 -7.89 8.13
C ALA A 92 -4.83 -8.40 9.55
N ASP A 93 -3.98 -7.97 10.46
CA ASP A 93 -4.12 -8.15 11.90
C ASP A 93 -4.19 -6.78 12.57
N THR A 94 -5.19 -6.55 13.39
CA THR A 94 -5.42 -5.29 14.08
C THR A 94 -5.64 -5.53 15.55
N ASP A 95 -5.01 -4.72 16.40
CA ASP A 95 -5.32 -4.57 17.82
C ASP A 95 -5.74 -3.11 18.05
N ASP A 96 -7.04 -2.88 18.22
CA ASP A 96 -7.60 -1.55 18.48
C ASP A 96 -8.03 -1.51 19.96
N ASP A 97 -7.12 -1.04 20.79
CA ASP A 97 -7.29 -0.93 22.24
C ASP A 97 -7.73 -2.26 22.91
N GLY A 98 -7.04 -3.35 22.55
CA GLY A 98 -7.32 -4.71 23.05
C GLY A 98 -8.37 -5.48 22.24
N THR A 99 -9.09 -4.82 21.32
CA THR A 99 -10.00 -5.50 20.39
C THR A 99 -9.21 -6.02 19.19
N ARG A 100 -9.05 -7.34 19.12
CA ARG A 100 -8.28 -7.99 18.06
C ARG A 100 -9.18 -8.42 16.91
N THR A 101 -8.73 -8.11 15.69
CA THR A 101 -9.42 -8.49 14.46
C THR A 101 -8.40 -9.05 13.46
N HIS A 102 -8.72 -10.23 12.92
CA HIS A 102 -8.01 -10.83 11.79
C HIS A 102 -8.89 -10.79 10.55
N THR A 103 -8.38 -10.22 9.48
CA THR A 103 -9.13 -10.03 8.21
C THR A 103 -8.35 -10.60 7.05
N GLU A 104 -9.00 -11.44 6.26
CA GLU A 104 -8.49 -11.97 4.99
C GLU A 104 -9.41 -11.52 3.87
N ALA A 105 -8.84 -11.18 2.72
CA ALA A 105 -9.58 -10.93 1.49
C ALA A 105 -8.84 -11.52 0.30
N GLU A 106 -9.55 -12.31 -0.50
CA GLU A 106 -9.04 -12.97 -1.71
C GLU A 106 -9.94 -12.67 -2.88
N ARG A 107 -9.35 -12.25 -3.99
CA ARG A 107 -10.06 -11.99 -5.22
C ARG A 107 -10.15 -13.27 -6.07
N GLY A 108 -11.35 -13.71 -6.40
CA GLY A 108 -11.56 -14.90 -7.24
C GLY A 108 -13.02 -15.02 -7.66
N GLY A 109 -13.27 -15.78 -8.76
CA GLY A 109 -14.63 -16.11 -9.19
C GLY A 109 -15.57 -14.93 -9.48
N GLY A 110 -15.02 -13.74 -9.80
CA GLY A 110 -15.84 -12.55 -10.07
C GLY A 110 -16.29 -11.78 -8.81
N ALA A 111 -15.74 -12.09 -7.64
CA ALA A 111 -16.02 -11.41 -6.37
C ALA A 111 -14.80 -11.46 -5.46
N TRP A 112 -14.84 -10.72 -4.35
CA TRP A 112 -13.96 -10.93 -3.22
C TRP A 112 -14.59 -11.89 -2.22
N THR A 113 -13.84 -12.88 -1.80
CA THR A 113 -14.16 -13.64 -0.58
C THR A 113 -13.43 -12.97 0.58
N VAL A 114 -14.16 -12.55 1.61
CA VAL A 114 -13.59 -11.92 2.81
C VAL A 114 -13.86 -12.82 4.02
N ARG A 115 -12.94 -12.82 4.99
CA ARG A 115 -13.13 -13.45 6.29
C ARG A 115 -12.71 -12.47 7.37
N VAL A 116 -13.55 -12.30 8.38
CA VAL A 116 -13.25 -11.47 9.55
C VAL A 116 -13.39 -12.36 10.79
N ASN A 117 -12.30 -12.60 11.50
CA ASN A 117 -12.24 -13.54 12.63
C ASN A 117 -12.83 -14.93 12.31
N GLY A 118 -12.62 -15.39 11.04
CA GLY A 118 -13.14 -16.67 10.55
C GLY A 118 -14.54 -16.61 9.94
N GLU A 119 -15.30 -15.55 10.16
CA GLU A 119 -16.63 -15.36 9.54
C GLU A 119 -16.51 -14.95 8.09
N ALA A 120 -17.08 -15.74 7.18
CA ALA A 120 -16.99 -15.53 5.75
C ALA A 120 -18.06 -14.55 5.23
N GLY A 121 -17.68 -13.77 4.22
CA GLY A 121 -18.56 -12.88 3.48
C GLY A 121 -18.06 -12.64 2.06
N GLN A 122 -18.79 -11.87 1.29
CA GLN A 122 -18.40 -11.50 -0.07
C GLN A 122 -18.46 -10.00 -0.28
N ARG A 123 -17.61 -9.49 -1.21
CA ARG A 123 -17.67 -8.10 -1.71
C ARG A 123 -17.66 -8.15 -3.23
N PRO A 124 -18.30 -7.16 -3.89
CA PRO A 124 -18.30 -7.09 -5.35
C PRO A 124 -16.88 -7.07 -5.95
N ALA A 125 -16.72 -7.61 -7.15
CA ALA A 125 -15.43 -7.69 -7.83
C ALA A 125 -14.79 -6.31 -8.07
N GLU A 126 -15.61 -5.30 -8.28
CA GLU A 126 -15.20 -3.90 -8.50
C GLU A 126 -14.80 -3.18 -7.21
N ALA A 127 -15.20 -3.70 -6.03
CA ALA A 127 -14.79 -3.12 -4.76
C ALA A 127 -13.28 -3.31 -4.52
N LEU A 128 -12.68 -2.35 -3.81
CA LEU A 128 -11.31 -2.45 -3.34
C LEU A 128 -11.24 -2.29 -1.82
N PRO A 129 -10.26 -2.94 -1.15
CA PRO A 129 -9.91 -2.57 0.21
C PRO A 129 -9.53 -1.08 0.26
N LEU A 130 -9.87 -0.43 1.36
CA LEU A 130 -9.52 0.98 1.60
C LEU A 130 -8.01 1.11 1.86
N THR A 131 -7.21 0.99 0.79
CA THR A 131 -5.76 1.17 0.82
C THR A 131 -5.41 2.56 0.34
N LEU A 132 -4.61 3.31 1.12
CA LEU A 132 -4.38 4.73 0.86
C LEU A 132 -3.00 5.02 0.28
N TRP A 133 -2.02 4.13 0.44
CA TRP A 133 -0.62 4.38 0.05
C TRP A 133 -0.43 4.67 -1.45
N SER A 134 -1.39 4.26 -2.30
CA SER A 134 -1.39 4.49 -3.74
C SER A 134 -2.74 4.96 -4.25
N ARG A 135 -2.76 5.46 -5.50
CA ARG A 135 -3.98 5.95 -6.18
C ARG A 135 -4.96 4.85 -6.60
N ALA A 136 -4.74 3.59 -6.24
CA ALA A 136 -5.54 2.46 -6.74
C ALA A 136 -7.04 2.62 -6.50
N ILE A 137 -7.46 3.34 -5.45
CA ILE A 137 -8.88 3.57 -5.12
C ILE A 137 -9.55 4.65 -5.98
N VAL A 138 -8.79 5.46 -6.74
CA VAL A 138 -9.35 6.56 -7.52
C VAL A 138 -10.27 6.03 -8.63
N GLY A 139 -11.48 6.59 -8.72
CA GLY A 139 -12.50 6.17 -9.70
C GLY A 139 -13.32 4.95 -9.26
N HIS A 140 -13.08 4.39 -8.07
CA HIS A 140 -13.93 3.31 -7.53
C HIS A 140 -15.13 3.87 -6.77
N GLY A 141 -16.32 3.29 -6.99
CA GLY A 141 -17.57 3.63 -6.30
C GLY A 141 -17.86 2.75 -5.09
N GLN A 142 -17.06 1.69 -4.90
CA GLN A 142 -17.21 0.76 -3.79
C GLN A 142 -15.86 0.42 -3.20
N LEU A 143 -15.74 0.61 -1.89
CA LEU A 143 -14.58 0.22 -1.11
C LEU A 143 -15.02 -0.69 0.05
N PHE A 144 -14.07 -1.34 0.73
CA PHE A 144 -14.34 -2.02 1.99
C PHE A 144 -13.21 -1.83 3.00
N GLY A 145 -13.57 -1.90 4.28
CA GLY A 145 -12.64 -1.72 5.39
C GLY A 145 -11.53 -2.77 5.38
N VAL A 146 -10.30 -2.35 5.67
CA VAL A 146 -9.14 -3.26 5.79
C VAL A 146 -9.11 -3.98 7.14
N ILE A 147 -9.94 -3.55 8.11
CA ILE A 147 -10.00 -4.12 9.46
C ILE A 147 -11.17 -5.09 9.58
N ASP A 148 -12.36 -4.68 9.12
CA ASP A 148 -13.64 -5.34 9.38
C ASP A 148 -14.36 -5.78 8.10
N ALA A 149 -13.72 -5.55 6.95
CA ALA A 149 -14.27 -5.76 5.62
C ALA A 149 -15.65 -5.08 5.39
N LYS A 150 -16.04 -4.07 6.21
CA LYS A 150 -17.30 -3.35 6.06
C LYS A 150 -17.37 -2.69 4.68
N PRO A 151 -18.46 -2.87 3.92
CA PRO A 151 -18.61 -2.22 2.63
C PRO A 151 -18.88 -0.72 2.81
N TYR A 152 -18.35 0.09 1.86
CA TYR A 152 -18.56 1.52 1.77
C TYR A 152 -18.97 1.89 0.34
N ALA A 153 -20.12 2.53 0.19
CA ALA A 153 -20.52 3.20 -1.03
C ALA A 153 -19.87 4.59 -1.03
N VAL A 154 -19.05 4.88 -2.03
CA VAL A 154 -18.24 6.10 -2.06
C VAL A 154 -18.19 6.71 -3.46
N GLU A 155 -17.84 7.97 -3.52
CA GLU A 155 -17.34 8.64 -4.71
C GLU A 155 -15.88 9.02 -4.46
N VAL A 156 -14.97 8.63 -5.37
CA VAL A 156 -13.54 8.90 -5.26
C VAL A 156 -13.08 9.67 -6.48
N VAL A 157 -12.91 10.99 -6.32
CA VAL A 157 -12.66 11.91 -7.43
C VAL A 157 -11.40 12.73 -7.23
N THR A 158 -10.70 13.05 -8.32
CA THR A 158 -9.62 14.02 -8.32
C THR A 158 -10.18 15.43 -8.46
N LEU A 159 -9.94 16.29 -7.47
CA LEU A 159 -10.40 17.68 -7.45
C LEU A 159 -9.49 18.61 -8.25
N GLY A 160 -8.21 18.23 -8.42
CA GLY A 160 -7.21 19.03 -9.13
C GLY A 160 -5.82 18.78 -8.56
N THR A 161 -4.87 19.62 -9.00
CA THR A 161 -3.48 19.57 -8.52
C THR A 161 -3.18 20.85 -7.76
N GLU A 162 -2.61 20.71 -6.56
CA GLU A 162 -2.19 21.84 -5.72
C GLU A 162 -0.76 21.65 -5.19
N THR A 163 -0.17 22.71 -4.68
CA THR A 163 1.14 22.65 -4.03
C THR A 163 0.94 22.52 -2.54
N ILE A 164 1.48 21.43 -1.97
CA ILE A 164 1.42 21.19 -0.53
C ILE A 164 2.81 21.29 0.10
N PRO A 165 2.91 21.76 1.37
CA PRO A 165 4.18 21.79 2.10
C PRO A 165 4.62 20.37 2.46
N LEU A 166 5.94 20.15 2.51
CA LEU A 166 6.55 18.94 3.02
C LEU A 166 7.13 19.18 4.42
N PRO A 167 7.25 18.13 5.25
CA PRO A 167 7.78 18.25 6.61
C PRO A 167 9.22 18.75 6.68
N ASP A 168 10.01 18.61 5.63
CA ASP A 168 11.40 19.08 5.50
C ASP A 168 11.53 20.55 5.10
N GLY A 169 10.42 21.28 5.00
CA GLY A 169 10.34 22.70 4.62
C GLY A 169 10.26 22.94 3.12
N GLY A 170 10.27 21.88 2.30
CA GLY A 170 10.02 21.96 0.85
C GLY A 170 8.52 22.02 0.52
N SER A 171 8.23 22.00 -0.77
CA SER A 171 6.86 21.86 -1.27
C SER A 171 6.84 20.97 -2.52
N VAL A 172 5.69 20.36 -2.79
CA VAL A 172 5.50 19.47 -3.92
C VAL A 172 4.11 19.66 -4.53
N ARG A 173 4.01 19.49 -5.85
CA ARG A 173 2.71 19.42 -6.53
C ARG A 173 2.10 18.05 -6.27
N ALA A 174 0.85 18.03 -5.82
CA ALA A 174 0.12 16.83 -5.48
C ALA A 174 -1.28 16.87 -6.08
N ASP A 175 -1.77 15.72 -6.53
CA ASP A 175 -3.16 15.58 -6.92
C ASP A 175 -4.02 15.42 -5.68
N HIS A 176 -4.95 16.33 -5.48
CA HIS A 176 -5.94 16.28 -4.41
C HIS A 176 -7.09 15.37 -4.83
N VAL A 177 -7.31 14.32 -4.08
CA VAL A 177 -8.37 13.33 -4.27
C VAL A 177 -9.29 13.38 -3.06
N ARG A 178 -10.61 13.41 -3.32
CA ARG A 178 -11.64 13.32 -2.27
C ARG A 178 -12.35 11.99 -2.34
N VAL A 179 -12.51 11.38 -1.19
CA VAL A 179 -13.43 10.28 -0.95
C VAL A 179 -14.60 10.83 -0.18
N SER A 180 -15.82 10.61 -0.66
CA SER A 180 -17.08 11.04 -0.04
C SER A 180 -18.13 9.92 -0.09
N GLY A 181 -19.15 10.00 0.74
CA GLY A 181 -20.20 8.98 0.87
C GLY A 181 -20.23 8.36 2.28
N ASP A 182 -20.17 7.04 2.38
CA ASP A 182 -20.16 6.36 3.71
C ASP A 182 -18.93 6.68 4.57
N ILE A 183 -17.86 7.16 3.93
CA ILE A 183 -16.65 7.67 4.59
C ILE A 183 -16.17 8.94 3.88
N GLU A 184 -15.47 9.80 4.62
CA GLU A 184 -14.90 11.03 4.08
C GLU A 184 -13.39 11.07 4.32
N ARG A 185 -12.62 11.38 3.24
CA ARG A 185 -11.16 11.56 3.30
C ARG A 185 -10.71 12.55 2.24
N ASP A 186 -9.73 13.35 2.57
CA ASP A 186 -8.94 14.09 1.60
C ASP A 186 -7.53 13.48 1.51
N LEU A 187 -7.09 13.21 0.28
CA LEU A 187 -5.84 12.49 0.00
C LEU A 187 -5.03 13.29 -1.01
N TRP A 188 -3.73 13.40 -0.78
CA TRP A 188 -2.80 14.06 -1.70
C TRP A 188 -1.77 13.06 -2.20
N TYR A 189 -1.77 12.83 -3.51
CA TYR A 189 -0.83 11.92 -4.16
C TYR A 189 0.24 12.67 -4.92
N GLY A 190 1.49 12.26 -4.75
CA GLY A 190 2.63 12.83 -5.46
C GLY A 190 2.67 12.43 -6.94
N PRO A 191 3.62 13.02 -7.71
CA PRO A 191 3.85 12.65 -9.11
C PRO A 191 4.22 11.16 -9.30
N ASP A 192 4.71 10.51 -8.24
CA ASP A 192 5.02 9.08 -8.18
C ASP A 192 3.77 8.21 -7.97
N GLY A 193 2.58 8.82 -7.83
CA GLY A 193 1.31 8.14 -7.56
C GLY A 193 1.19 7.62 -6.13
N LEU A 194 2.12 7.95 -5.24
CA LEU A 194 2.14 7.52 -3.85
C LEU A 194 1.59 8.62 -2.92
N LEU A 195 0.98 8.20 -1.82
CA LEU A 195 0.40 9.13 -0.84
C LEU A 195 1.48 10.04 -0.25
N LEU A 196 1.17 11.33 -0.17
CA LEU A 196 1.95 12.36 0.53
C LEU A 196 1.28 12.77 1.83
N ARG A 197 -0.05 12.93 1.78
CA ARG A 197 -0.86 13.39 2.90
C ARG A 197 -2.24 12.78 2.84
N ALA A 198 -2.81 12.49 3.99
CA ALA A 198 -4.23 12.15 4.13
C ALA A 198 -4.81 12.88 5.34
N THR A 199 -6.08 13.32 5.24
CA THR A 199 -6.85 13.83 6.37
C THR A 199 -8.21 13.14 6.43
N PHE A 200 -8.63 12.80 7.64
CA PHE A 200 -9.91 12.14 7.90
C PHE A 200 -10.30 12.27 9.38
N THR A 201 -11.53 11.90 9.70
CA THR A 201 -11.99 11.81 11.10
C THR A 201 -12.00 10.35 11.55
N ARG A 202 -11.46 10.05 12.74
CA ARG A 202 -11.57 8.76 13.41
C ARG A 202 -12.03 8.98 14.85
N ALA A 203 -13.08 8.27 15.26
CA ALA A 203 -13.69 8.39 16.60
C ALA A 203 -14.00 9.83 17.01
N GLY A 204 -14.41 10.69 16.03
CA GLY A 204 -14.72 12.10 16.23
C GLY A 204 -13.51 13.05 16.24
N TYR A 205 -12.28 12.54 16.11
CA TYR A 205 -11.06 13.36 16.11
C TYR A 205 -10.48 13.52 14.71
N PRO A 206 -10.02 14.74 14.33
CA PRO A 206 -9.29 14.93 13.08
C PRO A 206 -7.93 14.24 13.15
N ILE A 207 -7.68 13.41 12.16
CA ILE A 207 -6.42 12.69 11.96
C ILE A 207 -5.77 13.20 10.68
N GLU A 208 -4.47 13.39 10.75
CA GLU A 208 -3.64 13.70 9.61
C GLU A 208 -2.50 12.66 9.51
N MET A 209 -2.24 12.18 8.29
CA MET A 209 -1.06 11.39 7.95
C MET A 209 -0.19 12.21 7.01
N VAL A 210 1.09 12.33 7.30
CA VAL A 210 2.04 13.09 6.48
C VAL A 210 3.26 12.25 6.18
N ARG A 211 3.60 12.09 4.89
CA ARG A 211 4.79 11.35 4.47
C ARG A 211 6.06 12.10 4.90
N LEU A 212 6.91 11.41 5.63
CA LEU A 212 8.24 11.91 5.98
C LEU A 212 9.17 11.80 4.78
N GLY A 213 10.10 12.75 4.65
CA GLY A 213 11.14 12.70 3.62
C GLY A 213 11.98 11.42 3.70
N ARG A 214 12.56 10.99 2.59
CA ARG A 214 13.56 9.91 2.59
C ARG A 214 14.78 10.41 3.37
N LYS A 215 15.16 9.67 4.40
CA LYS A 215 16.46 9.86 5.05
C LYS A 215 17.54 9.17 4.25
#